data_fabda8f29900a028616a056fab30700f
#
_entry.id   fabda8f29900a028616a056fab30700f
#
_cell.length_a   1.000
_cell.length_b   1.000
_cell.length_c   1.000
_cell.angle_alpha   90.00
_cell.angle_beta   90.00
_cell.angle_gamma   90.00
#
_symmetry.space_group_name_H-M   'P 1'
#
loop_
_entity.id
_entity.type
_entity.pdbx_description
1 polymer ?
#
loop_
_entity_poly.entity_id
_entity_poly.type
_entity_poly.pdbx_seq_one_letter_code
_entity_poly.pdbx_strand_id
1 'polypeptide(L)'
;MEIELINTGSELLLGRVLNTHQQWLGETLSDAGYILTRQETVPDTAEAICEAVKVALGRADLVITTGGLGPTSDDITRERIAGMLAKPLHHDEAIAEHITSFFARRARPMPESVLVQAQVPEGAVVFANEHGTAPGLAMEVPGRGDGGSPPWLVMLPGPPRELRPMVEAQVLPFIQRELPLAAAFHCRTLRSMGIGESMVEDQLLTRLRPLMDQGLDPVSYTHLTLPTKRIV
;
A
#
# COMPACT_ATOMS: atom_id res chain seq x y z
N MET A 1 7.32 -12.57 -7.15
CA MET A 1 7.38 -11.25 -6.47
C MET A 1 6.47 -11.28 -5.27
N GLU A 2 7.02 -11.05 -4.10
CA GLU A 2 6.29 -11.03 -2.82
C GLU A 2 5.99 -9.59 -2.42
N ILE A 3 4.71 -9.26 -2.19
CA ILE A 3 4.27 -7.92 -1.81
C ILE A 3 3.51 -8.01 -0.50
N GLU A 4 3.94 -7.23 0.50
CA GLU A 4 3.29 -7.19 1.81
C GLU A 4 2.74 -5.81 2.14
N LEU A 5 1.54 -5.79 2.72
CA LEU A 5 0.86 -4.58 3.18
C LEU A 5 0.81 -4.57 4.70
N ILE A 6 1.30 -3.51 5.31
CA ILE A 6 1.23 -3.27 6.76
C ILE A 6 0.38 -2.03 7.00
N ASN A 7 -0.74 -2.19 7.69
CA ASN A 7 -1.59 -1.08 8.10
C ASN A 7 -1.27 -0.72 9.55
N THR A 8 -0.88 0.51 9.81
CA THR A 8 -0.75 1.02 11.17
C THR A 8 -2.04 1.70 11.59
N GLY A 9 -2.51 1.42 12.80
CA GLY A 9 -3.72 2.01 13.34
C GLY A 9 -4.33 1.16 14.46
N SER A 10 -4.22 1.63 15.68
CA SER A 10 -4.82 0.98 16.84
C SER A 10 -6.35 0.91 16.75
N GLU A 11 -7.00 1.89 16.09
CA GLU A 11 -8.44 1.92 15.82
C GLU A 11 -8.90 0.79 14.89
N LEU A 12 -8.04 0.35 13.97
CA LEU A 12 -8.31 -0.79 13.10
C LEU A 12 -8.38 -2.08 13.90
N LEU A 13 -7.44 -2.29 14.81
CA LEU A 13 -7.39 -3.47 15.69
C LEU A 13 -8.55 -3.49 16.71
N LEU A 14 -8.98 -2.31 17.16
CA LEU A 14 -10.14 -2.17 18.04
C LEU A 14 -11.48 -2.35 17.30
N GLY A 15 -11.46 -2.53 15.99
CA GLY A 15 -12.66 -2.68 15.17
C GLY A 15 -13.54 -1.40 15.10
N ARG A 16 -12.97 -0.24 15.43
CA ARG A 16 -13.69 1.04 15.38
C ARG A 16 -13.76 1.63 13.98
N VAL A 17 -12.79 1.27 13.13
CA VAL A 17 -12.69 1.70 11.74
C VAL A 17 -12.50 0.46 10.87
N LEU A 18 -13.19 0.41 9.73
CA LEU A 18 -13.00 -0.67 8.76
C LEU A 18 -11.72 -0.41 7.96
N ASN A 19 -10.86 -1.42 7.86
CA ASN A 19 -9.69 -1.36 7.00
C ASN A 19 -10.11 -1.46 5.52
N THR A 20 -10.32 -0.30 4.89
CA THR A 20 -10.67 -0.21 3.47
C THR A 20 -9.46 -0.16 2.55
N HIS A 21 -8.25 0.05 3.11
CA HIS A 21 -7.00 0.12 2.32
C HIS A 21 -6.63 -1.23 1.76
N GLN A 22 -6.75 -2.30 2.55
CA GLN A 22 -6.45 -3.64 2.10
C GLN A 22 -7.23 -4.01 0.85
N GLN A 23 -8.56 -3.82 0.88
CA GLN A 23 -9.42 -4.13 -0.26
C GLN A 23 -9.02 -3.31 -1.48
N TRP A 24 -8.95 -1.99 -1.31
CA TRP A 24 -8.71 -1.09 -2.43
C TRP A 24 -7.31 -1.25 -3.04
N LEU A 25 -6.26 -1.36 -2.21
CA LEU A 25 -4.89 -1.60 -2.68
C LEU A 25 -4.78 -2.98 -3.34
N GLY A 26 -5.41 -4.00 -2.75
CA GLY A 26 -5.44 -5.34 -3.33
C GLY A 26 -6.06 -5.35 -4.72
N GLU A 27 -7.20 -4.69 -4.91
CA GLU A 27 -7.85 -4.54 -6.23
C GLU A 27 -6.96 -3.75 -7.20
N THR A 28 -6.46 -2.58 -6.80
CA THR A 28 -5.65 -1.70 -7.66
C THR A 28 -4.34 -2.35 -8.11
N LEU A 29 -3.65 -3.01 -7.20
CA LEU A 29 -2.41 -3.74 -7.52
C LEU A 29 -2.69 -4.95 -8.39
N SER A 30 -3.74 -5.73 -8.10
CA SER A 30 -4.12 -6.91 -8.87
C SER A 30 -4.52 -6.55 -10.30
N ASP A 31 -5.24 -5.46 -10.51
CA ASP A 31 -5.59 -4.97 -11.85
C ASP A 31 -4.35 -4.59 -12.68
N ALA A 32 -3.26 -4.21 -12.00
CA ALA A 32 -1.97 -3.93 -12.61
C ALA A 32 -1.03 -5.15 -12.68
N GLY A 33 -1.49 -6.32 -12.20
CA GLY A 33 -0.74 -7.59 -12.22
C GLY A 33 0.11 -7.86 -10.99
N TYR A 34 0.02 -7.04 -9.96
CA TYR A 34 0.74 -7.19 -8.69
C TYR A 34 -0.17 -7.78 -7.63
N ILE A 35 0.21 -8.90 -7.04
CA ILE A 35 -0.62 -9.58 -6.05
C ILE A 35 -0.07 -9.36 -4.65
N LEU A 36 -0.91 -8.87 -3.74
CA LEU A 36 -0.58 -8.85 -2.32
C LEU A 36 -0.51 -10.29 -1.79
N THR A 37 0.64 -10.69 -1.30
CA THR A 37 0.85 -12.05 -0.77
C THR A 37 0.60 -12.12 0.73
N ARG A 38 0.73 -11.00 1.43
CA ARG A 38 0.44 -10.91 2.88
C ARG A 38 -0.10 -9.55 3.25
N GLN A 39 -0.86 -9.54 4.34
CA GLN A 39 -1.37 -8.32 4.95
C GLN A 39 -1.34 -8.45 6.47
N GLU A 40 -0.91 -7.39 7.13
CA GLU A 40 -0.87 -7.30 8.58
C GLU A 40 -1.43 -5.94 9.04
N THR A 41 -2.03 -5.90 10.22
CA THR A 41 -2.43 -4.67 10.89
C THR A 41 -1.75 -4.62 12.25
N VAL A 42 -1.05 -3.54 12.53
CA VAL A 42 -0.28 -3.36 13.76
C VAL A 42 -0.74 -2.11 14.52
N PRO A 43 -0.61 -2.09 15.86
CA PRO A 43 -0.88 -0.88 16.64
C PRO A 43 0.19 0.18 16.37
N ASP A 44 -0.14 1.45 16.71
CA ASP A 44 0.75 2.61 16.57
C ASP A 44 1.82 2.62 17.66
N THR A 45 2.58 1.55 17.77
CA THR A 45 3.72 1.43 18.69
C THR A 45 5.01 1.21 17.92
N ALA A 46 6.11 1.76 18.43
CA ALA A 46 7.41 1.69 17.77
C ALA A 46 7.86 0.24 17.56
N GLU A 47 7.66 -0.60 18.56
CA GLU A 47 8.06 -2.01 18.55
C GLU A 47 7.29 -2.78 17.48
N ALA A 48 5.95 -2.65 17.46
CA ALA A 48 5.11 -3.38 16.52
C ALA A 48 5.36 -2.97 15.07
N ILE A 49 5.48 -1.66 14.80
CA ILE A 49 5.78 -1.13 13.47
C ILE A 49 7.14 -1.63 12.98
N CYS A 50 8.20 -1.46 13.80
CA CYS A 50 9.54 -1.86 13.41
C CYS A 50 9.67 -3.38 13.23
N GLU A 51 9.06 -4.18 14.09
CA GLU A 51 9.08 -5.64 13.98
C GLU A 51 8.39 -6.11 12.71
N ALA A 52 7.16 -5.65 12.46
CA ALA A 52 6.41 -6.01 11.26
C ALA A 52 7.16 -5.64 9.96
N VAL A 53 7.66 -4.41 9.87
CA VAL A 53 8.42 -3.94 8.70
C VAL A 53 9.72 -4.73 8.53
N LYS A 54 10.47 -4.97 9.60
CA LYS A 54 11.71 -5.75 9.55
C LYS A 54 11.47 -7.18 9.07
N VAL A 55 10.44 -7.84 9.60
CA VAL A 55 10.07 -9.21 9.21
C VAL A 55 9.62 -9.24 7.75
N ALA A 56 8.80 -8.29 7.32
CA ALA A 56 8.34 -8.18 5.94
C ALA A 56 9.50 -7.94 4.96
N LEU A 57 10.40 -7.00 5.26
CA LEU A 57 11.60 -6.72 4.44
C LEU A 57 12.55 -7.92 4.32
N GLY A 58 12.51 -8.84 5.28
CA GLY A 58 13.30 -10.09 5.24
C GLY A 58 12.83 -11.08 4.16
N ARG A 59 11.63 -10.91 3.58
CA ARG A 59 11.04 -11.88 2.65
C ARG A 59 10.31 -11.26 1.44
N ALA A 60 9.77 -10.03 1.56
CA ALA A 60 9.03 -9.38 0.48
C ALA A 60 9.95 -8.54 -0.42
N ASP A 61 9.61 -8.44 -1.69
CA ASP A 61 10.28 -7.57 -2.66
C ASP A 61 9.77 -6.12 -2.56
N LEU A 62 8.51 -5.98 -2.11
CA LEU A 62 7.87 -4.70 -1.85
C LEU A 62 7.08 -4.76 -0.53
N VAL A 63 7.36 -3.85 0.36
CA VAL A 63 6.59 -3.62 1.59
C VAL A 63 5.89 -2.27 1.46
N ILE A 64 4.57 -2.26 1.64
CA ILE A 64 3.77 -1.03 1.65
C ILE A 64 3.25 -0.83 3.07
N THR A 65 3.51 0.33 3.67
CA THR A 65 2.88 0.72 4.93
C THR A 65 1.85 1.81 4.70
N THR A 66 0.77 1.82 5.48
CA THR A 66 -0.24 2.88 5.44
C THR A 66 -0.51 3.39 6.85
N GLY A 67 -0.52 4.71 7.02
CA GLY A 67 -0.73 5.38 8.30
C GLY A 67 0.55 5.84 9.00
N GLY A 68 0.37 6.64 10.06
CA GLY A 68 1.45 7.13 10.91
C GLY A 68 2.43 8.12 10.27
N LEU A 69 2.01 8.84 9.21
CA LEU A 69 2.80 9.89 8.56
C LEU A 69 2.31 11.32 8.88
N GLY A 70 1.27 11.43 9.69
CA GLY A 70 0.70 12.71 10.10
C GLY A 70 1.58 13.47 11.09
N PRO A 71 1.03 14.56 11.67
CA PRO A 71 1.77 15.42 12.60
C PRO A 71 1.44 15.15 14.07
N THR A 72 0.63 14.13 14.38
CA THR A 72 0.20 13.85 15.76
C THR A 72 1.21 12.94 16.48
N SER A 73 1.10 12.85 17.78
CA SER A 73 2.09 12.13 18.60
C SER A 73 2.11 10.60 18.38
N ASP A 74 1.05 10.06 17.80
CA ASP A 74 0.88 8.67 17.39
C ASP A 74 1.33 8.41 15.94
N ASP A 75 1.58 9.46 15.16
CA ASP A 75 2.14 9.37 13.81
C ASP A 75 3.66 9.17 13.85
N ILE A 76 4.11 7.98 14.18
CA ILE A 76 5.52 7.66 14.41
C ILE A 76 6.16 6.80 13.33
N THR A 77 5.40 6.36 12.33
CA THR A 77 5.84 5.38 11.33
C THR A 77 7.12 5.82 10.60
N ARG A 78 7.16 7.04 10.09
CA ARG A 78 8.32 7.59 9.37
C ARG A 78 9.60 7.59 10.21
N GLU A 79 9.54 8.16 11.40
CA GLU A 79 10.70 8.30 12.31
C GLU A 79 11.21 6.93 12.76
N ARG A 80 10.30 6.01 13.07
CA ARG A 80 10.67 4.68 13.57
C ARG A 80 11.29 3.83 12.49
N ILE A 81 10.73 3.85 11.30
CA ILE A 81 11.28 3.14 10.14
C ILE A 81 12.61 3.75 9.72
N ALA A 82 12.73 5.07 9.64
CA ALA A 82 13.98 5.75 9.31
C ALA A 82 15.08 5.38 10.32
N GLY A 83 14.77 5.43 11.62
CA GLY A 83 15.70 5.03 12.68
C GLY A 83 16.10 3.56 12.60
N MET A 84 15.16 2.64 12.35
CA MET A 84 15.43 1.20 12.18
C MET A 84 16.36 0.93 11.00
N LEU A 85 16.20 1.67 9.90
CA LEU A 85 17.03 1.56 8.70
C LEU A 85 18.31 2.38 8.75
N ALA A 86 18.60 3.06 9.88
CA ALA A 86 19.72 3.97 10.05
C ALA A 86 19.77 5.07 8.95
N LYS A 87 18.61 5.55 8.51
CA LYS A 87 18.45 6.64 7.55
C LYS A 87 18.22 7.95 8.30
N PRO A 88 19.15 8.91 8.24
CA PRO A 88 18.92 10.22 8.83
C PRO A 88 17.75 10.93 8.16
N LEU A 89 17.00 11.71 8.95
CA LEU A 89 15.92 12.55 8.47
C LEU A 89 16.46 13.93 8.11
N HIS A 90 16.14 14.42 6.92
CA HIS A 90 16.48 15.75 6.44
C HIS A 90 15.22 16.56 6.22
N HIS A 91 15.29 17.84 6.54
CA HIS A 91 14.21 18.78 6.25
C HIS A 91 14.14 19.06 4.74
N ASP A 92 12.99 18.85 4.13
CA ASP A 92 12.74 19.14 2.72
C ASP A 92 11.94 20.45 2.59
N GLU A 93 12.59 21.47 2.02
CA GLU A 93 12.00 22.80 1.87
C GLU A 93 10.79 22.80 0.93
N ALA A 94 10.78 21.98 -0.13
CA ALA A 94 9.67 21.95 -1.08
C ALA A 94 8.42 21.37 -0.42
N ILE A 95 8.56 20.38 0.46
CA ILE A 95 7.46 19.83 1.25
C ILE A 95 6.99 20.87 2.28
N ALA A 96 7.91 21.58 2.95
CA ALA A 96 7.56 22.62 3.90
C ALA A 96 6.78 23.78 3.25
N GLU A 97 7.19 24.20 2.05
CA GLU A 97 6.48 25.18 1.23
C GLU A 97 5.09 24.67 0.81
N HIS A 98 4.99 23.40 0.39
CA HIS A 98 3.71 22.78 0.06
C HIS A 98 2.76 22.80 1.26
N ILE A 99 3.22 22.39 2.44
CA ILE A 99 2.44 22.40 3.68
C ILE A 99 1.94 23.82 3.98
N THR A 100 2.84 24.80 3.96
CA THR A 100 2.50 26.21 4.21
C THR A 100 1.44 26.72 3.23
N SER A 101 1.62 26.44 1.95
CA SER A 101 0.68 26.78 0.89
C SER A 101 -0.68 26.09 1.04
N PHE A 102 -0.67 24.82 1.52
CA PHE A 102 -1.88 24.05 1.75
C PHE A 102 -2.76 24.70 2.84
N PHE A 103 -2.18 25.17 3.93
CA PHE A 103 -2.89 25.89 5.00
C PHE A 103 -3.34 27.28 4.54
N ALA A 104 -2.46 28.03 3.84
CA ALA A 104 -2.76 29.36 3.34
C ALA A 104 -3.96 29.34 2.38
N ARG A 105 -4.02 28.42 1.43
CA ARG A 105 -5.15 28.29 0.50
C ARG A 105 -6.48 27.99 1.18
N ARG A 106 -6.47 27.47 2.41
CA ARG A 106 -7.66 27.16 3.21
C ARG A 106 -7.99 28.21 4.25
N ALA A 107 -7.21 29.30 4.28
CA ALA A 107 -7.31 30.35 5.30
C ALA A 107 -7.33 29.80 6.74
N ARG A 108 -6.50 28.77 7.00
CA ARG A 108 -6.37 28.13 8.32
C ARG A 108 -5.00 28.40 8.92
N PRO A 109 -4.93 28.64 10.24
CA PRO A 109 -3.64 28.74 10.92
C PRO A 109 -2.91 27.39 10.82
N MET A 110 -1.62 27.44 10.49
CA MET A 110 -0.76 26.25 10.44
C MET A 110 -0.11 26.01 11.79
N PRO A 111 -0.37 24.87 12.47
CA PRO A 111 0.38 24.49 13.65
C PRO A 111 1.84 24.20 13.29
N GLU A 112 2.78 24.60 14.10
CA GLU A 112 4.22 24.37 13.87
C GLU A 112 4.55 22.86 13.82
N SER A 113 3.84 22.04 14.61
CA SER A 113 3.99 20.59 14.63
C SER A 113 3.79 19.90 13.26
N VAL A 114 3.04 20.53 12.34
CA VAL A 114 2.79 19.95 11.01
C VAL A 114 4.08 19.90 10.17
N LEU A 115 5.05 20.76 10.43
CA LEU A 115 6.34 20.78 9.71
C LEU A 115 7.18 19.51 9.93
N VAL A 116 6.87 18.70 10.92
CA VAL A 116 7.49 17.38 11.08
C VAL A 116 7.30 16.51 9.83
N GLN A 117 6.22 16.73 9.07
CA GLN A 117 5.95 16.01 7.83
C GLN A 117 6.92 16.37 6.68
N ALA A 118 7.68 17.45 6.82
CA ALA A 118 8.77 17.81 5.90
C ALA A 118 10.08 17.06 6.20
N GLN A 119 10.11 16.20 7.21
CA GLN A 119 11.26 15.33 7.47
C GLN A 119 11.24 14.13 6.54
N VAL A 120 12.26 13.99 5.70
CA VAL A 120 12.39 12.94 4.69
C VAL A 120 13.62 12.08 5.00
N PRO A 121 13.50 10.74 5.02
CA PRO A 121 14.65 9.86 5.17
C PRO A 121 15.64 10.02 4.01
N GLU A 122 16.93 9.96 4.31
CA GLU A 122 17.97 10.07 3.30
C GLU A 122 17.82 9.05 2.17
N GLY A 123 17.84 9.55 0.93
CA GLY A 123 17.69 8.75 -0.29
C GLY A 123 16.26 8.29 -0.58
N ALA A 124 15.26 8.78 0.15
CA ALA A 124 13.87 8.45 -0.15
C ALA A 124 13.36 9.20 -1.39
N VAL A 125 12.58 8.50 -2.19
CA VAL A 125 11.74 9.07 -3.24
C VAL A 125 10.48 9.65 -2.59
N VAL A 126 10.12 10.88 -2.94
CA VAL A 126 8.96 11.58 -2.38
C VAL A 126 7.80 11.54 -3.36
N PHE A 127 6.63 11.11 -2.89
CA PHE A 127 5.36 11.21 -3.61
C PHE A 127 4.57 12.41 -3.07
N ALA A 128 4.36 13.39 -3.92
CA ALA A 128 3.66 14.61 -3.53
C ALA A 128 2.19 14.33 -3.14
N ASN A 129 1.72 15.00 -2.09
CA ASN A 129 0.34 14.87 -1.63
C ASN A 129 -0.48 16.12 -1.98
N GLU A 130 -1.23 16.08 -3.08
CA GLU A 130 -2.07 17.20 -3.50
C GLU A 130 -3.32 17.38 -2.61
N HIS A 131 -3.71 16.35 -1.86
CA HIS A 131 -4.94 16.28 -1.09
C HIS A 131 -4.74 16.41 0.42
N GLY A 132 -3.49 16.46 0.87
CA GLY A 132 -3.10 16.57 2.27
C GLY A 132 -1.72 17.20 2.45
N THR A 133 -1.13 16.99 3.62
CA THR A 133 0.17 17.55 3.99
C THR A 133 1.27 16.51 4.13
N ALA A 134 0.92 15.25 4.42
CA ALA A 134 1.89 14.17 4.56
C ALA A 134 2.28 13.61 3.18
N PRO A 135 3.53 13.72 2.74
CA PRO A 135 3.97 13.05 1.52
C PRO A 135 3.98 11.53 1.70
N GLY A 136 3.85 10.79 0.59
CA GLY A 136 4.28 9.41 0.55
C GLY A 136 5.78 9.33 0.32
N LEU A 137 6.39 8.23 0.76
CA LEU A 137 7.83 8.03 0.70
C LEU A 137 8.14 6.63 0.20
N ALA A 138 9.18 6.48 -0.64
CA ALA A 138 9.70 5.17 -0.99
C ALA A 138 11.20 5.10 -0.78
N MET A 139 11.69 3.97 -0.31
CA MET A 139 13.11 3.73 -0.09
C MET A 139 13.50 2.34 -0.58
N GLU A 140 14.61 2.27 -1.29
CA GLU A 140 15.31 1.02 -1.48
C GLU A 140 16.03 0.65 -0.17
N VAL A 141 15.81 -0.57 0.30
CA VAL A 141 16.43 -1.06 1.56
C VAL A 141 17.59 -1.98 1.20
N PRO A 142 18.71 -1.96 1.94
CA PRO A 142 19.83 -2.88 1.69
C PRO A 142 19.38 -4.32 1.55
N GLY A 143 19.94 -5.03 0.59
CA GLY A 143 19.55 -6.40 0.23
C GLY A 143 19.62 -7.38 1.41
N ARG A 144 18.83 -8.44 1.34
CA ARG A 144 18.65 -9.48 2.36
C ARG A 144 19.88 -10.36 2.58
N GLY A 145 20.95 -10.17 1.78
CA GLY A 145 22.16 -10.98 1.84
C GLY A 145 22.07 -12.35 1.15
N ASP A 146 20.92 -12.65 0.52
CA ASP A 146 20.65 -13.86 -0.26
C ASP A 146 20.99 -13.75 -1.74
N GLY A 147 21.53 -12.60 -2.17
CA GLY A 147 21.84 -12.29 -3.57
C GLY A 147 20.63 -11.81 -4.40
N GLY A 148 19.46 -11.66 -3.78
CA GLY A 148 18.27 -11.08 -4.39
C GLY A 148 18.38 -9.57 -4.59
N SER A 149 17.47 -9.00 -5.37
CA SER A 149 17.35 -7.54 -5.50
C SER A 149 16.97 -6.90 -4.16
N PRO A 150 17.49 -5.70 -3.87
CA PRO A 150 17.08 -4.96 -2.67
C PRO A 150 15.56 -4.74 -2.66
N PRO A 151 14.89 -4.97 -1.51
CA PRO A 151 13.46 -4.71 -1.40
C PRO A 151 13.15 -3.22 -1.35
N TRP A 152 11.98 -2.87 -1.83
CA TRP A 152 11.43 -1.53 -1.69
C TRP A 152 10.49 -1.42 -0.50
N LEU A 153 10.58 -0.32 0.21
CA LEU A 153 9.63 0.06 1.25
C LEU A 153 8.91 1.34 0.82
N VAL A 154 7.59 1.28 0.76
CA VAL A 154 6.72 2.41 0.44
C VAL A 154 5.89 2.76 1.66
N MET A 155 5.92 4.02 2.09
CA MET A 155 5.13 4.53 3.22
C MET A 155 4.08 5.50 2.69
N LEU A 156 2.81 5.28 3.01
CA LEU A 156 1.68 6.05 2.50
C LEU A 156 0.86 6.67 3.63
N PRO A 157 0.23 7.85 3.41
CA PRO A 157 -0.66 8.46 4.39
C PRO A 157 -1.88 7.58 4.66
N GLY A 158 -2.47 7.71 5.86
CA GLY A 158 -3.65 6.97 6.28
C GLY A 158 -4.96 7.35 5.59
N PRO A 159 -5.30 8.63 5.37
CA PRO A 159 -6.59 9.01 4.83
C PRO A 159 -6.80 8.52 3.39
N PRO A 160 -7.91 7.79 3.06
CA PRO A 160 -8.16 7.28 1.71
C PRO A 160 -8.15 8.34 0.61
N ARG A 161 -8.63 9.56 0.92
CA ARG A 161 -8.65 10.70 -0.01
C ARG A 161 -7.25 11.19 -0.40
N GLU A 162 -6.23 10.87 0.38
CA GLU A 162 -4.83 11.22 0.15
C GLU A 162 -4.08 10.05 -0.50
N LEU A 163 -4.25 8.85 0.06
CA LEU A 163 -3.60 7.63 -0.39
C LEU A 163 -4.00 7.25 -1.82
N ARG A 164 -5.29 7.20 -2.13
CA ARG A 164 -5.76 6.68 -3.43
C ARG A 164 -5.24 7.45 -4.62
N PRO A 165 -5.40 8.80 -4.71
CA PRO A 165 -4.86 9.56 -5.83
C PRO A 165 -3.33 9.47 -5.93
N MET A 166 -2.63 9.42 -4.80
CA MET A 166 -1.19 9.26 -4.75
C MET A 166 -0.76 7.90 -5.32
N VAL A 167 -1.46 6.82 -4.95
CA VAL A 167 -1.18 5.48 -5.48
C VAL A 167 -1.40 5.43 -6.98
N GLU A 168 -2.54 5.90 -7.46
CA GLU A 168 -2.88 5.85 -8.88
C GLU A 168 -1.91 6.69 -9.74
N ALA A 169 -1.59 7.92 -9.29
CA ALA A 169 -0.82 8.85 -10.09
C ALA A 169 0.70 8.68 -9.98
N GLN A 170 1.20 8.19 -8.85
CA GLN A 170 2.64 8.21 -8.57
C GLN A 170 3.20 6.84 -8.14
N VAL A 171 2.57 6.18 -7.15
CA VAL A 171 3.13 4.96 -6.55
C VAL A 171 3.05 3.78 -7.51
N LEU A 172 1.91 3.58 -8.17
CA LEU A 172 1.75 2.48 -9.12
C LEU A 172 2.69 2.60 -10.34
N PRO A 173 2.82 3.77 -10.99
CA PRO A 173 3.85 3.97 -12.01
C PRO A 173 5.28 3.76 -11.51
N PHE A 174 5.56 4.16 -10.26
CA PHE A 174 6.84 3.91 -9.62
C PHE A 174 7.10 2.40 -9.45
N ILE A 175 6.15 1.65 -8.90
CA ILE A 175 6.25 0.19 -8.74
C ILE A 175 6.50 -0.48 -10.10
N GLN A 176 5.77 -0.11 -11.13
CA GLN A 176 5.92 -0.66 -12.47
C GLN A 176 7.31 -0.42 -13.08
N ARG A 177 7.94 0.70 -12.73
CA ARG A 177 9.28 1.04 -13.18
C ARG A 177 10.38 0.31 -12.42
N GLU A 178 10.29 0.28 -11.07
CA GLU A 178 11.34 -0.29 -10.21
C GLU A 178 11.22 -1.81 -10.08
N LEU A 179 10.02 -2.34 -10.18
CA LEU A 179 9.70 -3.76 -10.01
C LEU A 179 8.90 -4.28 -11.22
N PRO A 180 9.47 -4.26 -12.42
CA PRO A 180 8.77 -4.69 -13.62
C PRO A 180 8.40 -6.17 -13.54
N LEU A 181 7.18 -6.50 -13.97
CA LEU A 181 6.72 -7.89 -14.04
C LEU A 181 7.40 -8.63 -15.19
N ALA A 182 7.86 -9.84 -14.93
CA ALA A 182 8.48 -10.69 -15.94
C ALA A 182 7.50 -11.14 -17.05
N ALA A 183 6.20 -11.19 -16.74
CA ALA A 183 5.14 -11.53 -17.67
C ALA A 183 3.92 -10.63 -17.44
N ALA A 184 3.18 -10.37 -18.52
CA ALA A 184 1.92 -9.66 -18.42
C ALA A 184 0.89 -10.51 -17.67
N PHE A 185 0.32 -9.96 -16.64
CA PHE A 185 -0.79 -10.57 -15.92
C PHE A 185 -2.10 -10.03 -16.50
N HIS A 186 -3.04 -10.92 -16.82
CA HIS A 186 -4.34 -10.53 -17.33
C HIS A 186 -5.43 -10.97 -16.37
N CYS A 187 -6.05 -10.01 -15.71
CA CYS A 187 -7.21 -10.24 -14.84
C CYS A 187 -8.51 -9.99 -15.64
N ARG A 188 -9.49 -10.86 -15.47
CA ARG A 188 -10.85 -10.70 -16.00
C ARG A 188 -11.87 -11.00 -14.91
N THR A 189 -12.71 -10.04 -14.60
CA THR A 189 -13.85 -10.26 -13.70
C THR A 189 -15.10 -10.59 -14.50
N LEU A 190 -15.65 -11.78 -14.28
CA LEU A 190 -16.92 -12.20 -14.85
C LEU A 190 -17.98 -12.14 -13.77
N ARG A 191 -19.08 -11.47 -14.05
CA ARG A 191 -20.24 -11.43 -13.14
C ARG A 191 -21.34 -12.32 -13.70
N SER A 192 -21.83 -13.25 -12.88
CA SER A 192 -22.95 -14.12 -13.22
C SER A 192 -24.08 -13.95 -12.21
N MET A 193 -25.30 -14.27 -12.60
CA MET A 193 -26.49 -14.27 -11.74
C MET A 193 -27.33 -15.52 -12.00
N GLY A 194 -27.85 -16.12 -10.93
CA GLY A 194 -28.75 -17.29 -11.04
C GLY A 194 -28.03 -18.62 -11.28
N ILE A 195 -26.71 -18.65 -11.21
CA ILE A 195 -25.88 -19.87 -11.33
C ILE A 195 -25.15 -20.08 -10.00
N GLY A 196 -25.13 -21.30 -9.49
CA GLY A 196 -24.37 -21.65 -8.28
C GLY A 196 -22.86 -21.65 -8.57
N GLU A 197 -22.07 -21.31 -7.54
CA GLU A 197 -20.61 -21.19 -7.62
C GLU A 197 -19.94 -22.44 -8.18
N SER A 198 -20.31 -23.63 -7.68
CA SER A 198 -19.78 -24.91 -8.15
C SER A 198 -20.06 -25.17 -9.64
N MET A 199 -21.20 -24.73 -10.17
CA MET A 199 -21.50 -24.84 -11.60
C MET A 199 -20.65 -23.89 -12.45
N VAL A 200 -20.38 -22.68 -11.95
CA VAL A 200 -19.48 -21.73 -12.62
C VAL A 200 -18.07 -22.31 -12.66
N GLU A 201 -17.60 -22.84 -11.55
CA GLU A 201 -16.28 -23.45 -11.43
C GLU A 201 -16.12 -24.64 -12.39
N ASP A 202 -17.07 -25.56 -12.45
CA ASP A 202 -17.03 -26.71 -13.35
C ASP A 202 -16.94 -26.30 -14.83
N GLN A 203 -17.73 -25.28 -15.22
CA GLN A 203 -17.69 -24.73 -16.57
C GLN A 203 -16.36 -24.03 -16.88
N LEU A 204 -15.80 -23.29 -15.92
CA LEU A 204 -14.50 -22.63 -16.07
C LEU A 204 -13.38 -23.66 -16.17
N LEU A 205 -13.32 -24.64 -15.27
CA LEU A 205 -12.30 -25.69 -15.28
C LEU A 205 -12.27 -26.48 -16.58
N THR A 206 -13.44 -26.79 -17.16
CA THR A 206 -13.52 -27.47 -18.47
C THR A 206 -12.80 -26.69 -19.58
N ARG A 207 -12.81 -25.34 -19.50
CA ARG A 207 -12.14 -24.48 -20.47
C ARG A 207 -10.68 -24.16 -20.10
N LEU A 208 -10.35 -24.15 -18.81
CA LEU A 208 -9.01 -23.84 -18.34
C LEU A 208 -8.06 -25.03 -18.41
N ARG A 209 -8.56 -26.27 -18.23
CA ARG A 209 -7.72 -27.49 -18.32
C ARG A 209 -6.80 -27.56 -19.54
N PRO A 210 -7.25 -27.29 -20.77
CA PRO A 210 -6.36 -27.32 -21.94
C PRO A 210 -5.24 -26.26 -21.89
N LEU A 211 -5.46 -25.14 -21.15
CA LEU A 211 -4.46 -24.10 -20.95
C LEU A 211 -3.46 -24.52 -19.87
N MET A 212 -3.93 -25.17 -18.81
CA MET A 212 -3.08 -25.74 -17.76
C MET A 212 -2.16 -26.85 -18.31
N ASP A 213 -2.69 -27.68 -19.19
CA ASP A 213 -1.91 -28.72 -19.89
C ASP A 213 -0.81 -28.15 -20.80
N GLN A 214 -0.95 -26.88 -21.19
CA GLN A 214 0.06 -26.15 -21.98
C GLN A 214 1.07 -25.39 -21.08
N GLY A 215 1.00 -25.57 -19.74
CA GLY A 215 1.90 -24.93 -18.79
C GLY A 215 1.50 -23.51 -18.40
N LEU A 216 0.28 -23.06 -18.75
CA LEU A 216 -0.29 -21.84 -18.21
C LEU A 216 -0.85 -22.13 -16.82
N ASP A 217 -0.70 -21.19 -15.90
CA ASP A 217 -1.22 -21.27 -14.52
C ASP A 217 -2.38 -20.30 -14.34
N PRO A 218 -3.59 -20.63 -14.82
CA PRO A 218 -4.77 -19.78 -14.63
C PRO A 218 -5.24 -19.90 -13.19
N VAL A 219 -5.32 -18.78 -12.51
CA VAL A 219 -5.89 -18.68 -11.16
C VAL A 219 -7.33 -18.19 -11.28
N SER A 220 -8.28 -18.96 -10.79
CA SER A 220 -9.69 -18.56 -10.71
C SER A 220 -10.10 -18.38 -9.26
N TYR A 221 -10.79 -17.27 -8.98
CA TYR A 221 -11.45 -17.03 -7.71
C TYR A 221 -12.94 -16.87 -7.95
N THR A 222 -13.75 -17.68 -7.29
CA THR A 222 -15.19 -17.49 -7.28
C THR A 222 -15.60 -16.80 -5.98
N HIS A 223 -16.44 -15.78 -6.08
CA HIS A 223 -16.95 -15.04 -4.95
C HIS A 223 -18.44 -14.75 -5.14
N LEU A 224 -19.25 -15.21 -4.19
CA LEU A 224 -20.68 -14.93 -4.15
C LEU A 224 -20.92 -13.59 -3.44
N THR A 225 -21.34 -12.58 -4.19
CA THR A 225 -21.93 -11.38 -3.59
C THR A 225 -23.43 -11.54 -3.50
N LEU A 226 -23.97 -11.54 -2.29
CA LEU A 226 -25.42 -11.43 -2.11
C LEU A 226 -25.89 -10.07 -2.62
N PRO A 227 -26.98 -10.00 -3.42
CA PRO A 227 -27.50 -8.72 -3.86
C PRO A 227 -27.96 -7.95 -2.61
N THR A 228 -27.28 -6.84 -2.33
CA THR A 228 -27.74 -5.88 -1.33
C THR A 228 -29.04 -5.27 -1.84
N LYS A 229 -30.17 -5.71 -1.31
CA LYS A 229 -31.44 -5.00 -1.47
C LYS A 229 -31.23 -3.60 -0.90
N ARG A 230 -31.17 -2.57 -1.76
CA ARG A 230 -31.49 -1.22 -1.33
C ARG A 230 -32.93 -1.25 -0.86
N ILE A 231 -33.14 -1.13 0.44
CA ILE A 231 -34.44 -0.77 0.99
C ILE A 231 -34.54 0.73 0.71
N VAL A 232 -35.46 1.09 -0.17
CA VAL A 232 -35.87 2.47 -0.43
C VAL A 232 -36.79 2.89 0.70
#